data_0ba99b510e7705e695d9fe3f9a86ed94
#
_entry.id   0ba99b510e7705e695d9fe3f9a86ed94
#
_cell.length_a   1.000
_cell.length_b   1.000
_cell.length_c   1.000
_cell.angle_alpha   90.00
_cell.angle_beta   90.00
_cell.angle_gamma   90.00
#
_symmetry.space_group_name_H-M   'P 1'
#
loop_
_entity.id
_entity.type
_entity.pdbx_description
1 polymer ?
#
loop_
_entity_poly.entity_id
_entity_poly.type
_entity_poly.pdbx_seq_one_letter_code
_entity_poly.pdbx_strand_id
1 'polypeptide(L)'
;PDNTLFLKDFSEAMQPFIRAGLMNSLSQTVIKLTAPGVPDIYQGCEALNFSLVDPDNRREPDFPALVHHLSTADAGVFARPECWRDGSVKQYVTATLLRLRPHYAALFHYGDWLPLKVSGERAENLIVYARVKDEEALIVAVPRLVFDVTTHEALWANTTIAIPDALAGKRYRDLFTGESRVLQETLDVTSETGCLMVLLTCE
;
A
#
# COMPACT_ATOMS: atom_id res chain seq x y z
N PRO A 1 30.56 1.18 -29.18
CA PRO A 1 31.29 0.94 -27.95
C PRO A 1 30.32 0.35 -26.95
N ASP A 2 30.63 -0.86 -26.48
CA ASP A 2 29.86 -1.56 -25.46
C ASP A 2 30.01 -0.80 -24.14
N ASN A 3 28.93 -0.11 -23.73
CA ASN A 3 28.90 0.71 -22.52
C ASN A 3 28.44 -0.14 -21.31
N THR A 4 28.82 -1.42 -21.28
CA THR A 4 28.39 -2.40 -20.29
C THR A 4 28.76 -2.01 -18.86
N LEU A 5 29.92 -1.39 -18.64
CA LEU A 5 30.33 -0.91 -17.31
C LEU A 5 29.41 0.21 -16.84
N PHE A 6 29.15 1.21 -17.68
CA PHE A 6 28.22 2.30 -17.33
C PHE A 6 26.82 1.77 -17.03
N LEU A 7 26.28 0.87 -17.87
CA LEU A 7 24.94 0.32 -17.67
C LEU A 7 24.86 -0.49 -16.36
N LYS A 8 25.92 -1.21 -16.01
CA LYS A 8 26.00 -1.94 -14.74
C LYS A 8 25.99 -0.96 -13.56
N ASP A 9 26.92 -0.01 -13.54
CA ASP A 9 27.05 0.97 -12.46
C ASP A 9 25.77 1.81 -12.30
N PHE A 10 25.18 2.23 -13.42
CA PHE A 10 23.91 2.95 -13.43
C PHE A 10 22.77 2.09 -12.86
N SER A 11 22.66 0.84 -13.31
CA SER A 11 21.62 -0.07 -12.82
C SER A 11 21.75 -0.32 -11.32
N GLU A 12 22.97 -0.51 -10.81
CA GLU A 12 23.24 -0.69 -9.39
C GLU A 12 22.89 0.57 -8.58
N ALA A 13 23.33 1.74 -9.05
CA ALA A 13 23.06 3.02 -8.41
C ALA A 13 21.55 3.37 -8.36
N MET A 14 20.76 2.91 -9.35
CA MET A 14 19.33 3.17 -9.42
C MET A 14 18.49 2.24 -8.53
N GLN A 15 19.01 1.14 -8.00
CA GLN A 15 18.20 0.19 -7.22
C GLN A 15 17.48 0.81 -6.00
N PRO A 16 18.10 1.67 -5.18
CA PRO A 16 17.40 2.32 -4.07
C PRO A 16 16.23 3.20 -4.55
N PHE A 17 16.42 3.94 -5.64
CA PHE A 17 15.38 4.80 -6.21
C PHE A 17 14.21 3.99 -6.76
N ILE A 18 14.48 2.86 -7.43
CA ILE A 18 13.45 1.94 -7.94
C ILE A 18 12.63 1.39 -6.77
N ARG A 19 13.27 0.92 -5.70
CA ARG A 19 12.57 0.41 -4.50
C ARG A 19 11.70 1.49 -3.87
N ALA A 20 12.23 2.68 -3.66
CA ALA A 20 11.49 3.81 -3.11
C ALA A 20 10.31 4.22 -4.01
N GLY A 21 10.50 4.21 -5.31
CA GLY A 21 9.44 4.49 -6.30
C GLY A 21 8.31 3.48 -6.26
N LEU A 22 8.63 2.19 -6.19
CA LEU A 22 7.64 1.11 -6.06
C LEU A 22 6.82 1.25 -4.77
N MET A 23 7.49 1.50 -3.65
CA MET A 23 6.82 1.70 -2.36
C MET A 23 5.91 2.94 -2.38
N ASN A 24 6.39 4.06 -2.92
CA ASN A 24 5.57 5.26 -3.07
C ASN A 24 4.35 5.02 -3.97
N SER A 25 4.51 4.26 -5.05
CA SER A 25 3.39 3.89 -5.93
C SER A 25 2.31 3.11 -5.19
N LEU A 26 2.69 2.16 -4.32
CA LEU A 26 1.75 1.42 -3.50
C LEU A 26 1.07 2.32 -2.46
N SER A 27 1.83 3.15 -1.74
CA SER A 27 1.30 4.08 -0.75
C SER A 27 0.26 5.02 -1.37
N GLN A 28 0.56 5.60 -2.52
CA GLN A 28 -0.37 6.45 -3.28
C GLN A 28 -1.61 5.67 -3.73
N THR A 29 -1.46 4.44 -4.16
CA THR A 29 -2.58 3.58 -4.57
C THR A 29 -3.52 3.30 -3.41
N VAL A 30 -2.97 2.94 -2.23
CA VAL A 30 -3.77 2.70 -1.02
C VAL A 30 -4.50 3.97 -0.59
N ILE A 31 -3.80 5.11 -0.51
CA ILE A 31 -4.42 6.39 -0.14
C ILE A 31 -5.54 6.73 -1.13
N LYS A 32 -5.28 6.67 -2.43
CA LYS A 32 -6.29 6.95 -3.47
C LYS A 32 -7.56 6.11 -3.30
N LEU A 33 -7.40 4.84 -2.94
CA LEU A 33 -8.51 3.89 -2.83
C LEU A 33 -9.22 3.91 -1.47
N THR A 34 -8.63 4.50 -0.43
CA THR A 34 -9.17 4.49 0.93
C THR A 34 -9.49 5.87 1.50
N ALA A 35 -8.88 6.94 1.00
CA ALA A 35 -9.22 8.31 1.38
C ALA A 35 -10.64 8.70 0.92
N PRO A 36 -11.22 9.77 1.51
CA PRO A 36 -12.48 10.34 1.02
C PRO A 36 -12.39 10.73 -0.45
N GLY A 37 -13.43 10.43 -1.21
CA GLY A 37 -13.53 10.76 -2.63
C GLY A 37 -13.81 9.54 -3.52
N VAL A 38 -13.91 9.80 -4.82
CA VAL A 38 -14.12 8.78 -5.85
C VAL A 38 -12.77 8.50 -6.52
N PRO A 39 -12.21 7.30 -6.34
CA PRO A 39 -10.94 6.96 -6.97
C PRO A 39 -11.10 6.78 -8.48
N ASP A 40 -10.16 7.36 -9.23
CA ASP A 40 -10.03 7.14 -10.67
C ASP A 40 -8.84 6.23 -10.96
N ILE A 41 -9.06 5.20 -11.79
CA ILE A 41 -8.03 4.28 -12.26
C ILE A 41 -8.11 4.23 -13.78
N TYR A 42 -7.13 4.86 -14.42
CA TYR A 42 -7.02 4.79 -15.87
C TYR A 42 -6.53 3.40 -16.30
N GLN A 43 -6.98 2.96 -17.48
CA GLN A 43 -6.63 1.65 -18.04
C GLN A 43 -5.10 1.44 -18.06
N GLY A 44 -4.65 0.27 -17.66
CA GLY A 44 -3.23 -0.07 -17.56
C GLY A 44 -2.53 0.41 -16.28
N CYS A 45 -3.17 1.31 -15.49
CA CYS A 45 -2.62 1.78 -14.22
C CYS A 45 -2.88 0.84 -13.03
N GLU A 46 -3.53 -0.29 -13.27
CA GLU A 46 -3.73 -1.37 -12.30
C GLU A 46 -2.42 -1.97 -11.84
N ALA A 47 -1.49 -2.14 -12.79
CA ALA A 47 -0.11 -2.52 -12.57
C ALA A 47 0.81 -1.28 -12.66
N LEU A 48 2.10 -1.47 -12.94
CA LEU A 48 3.04 -0.38 -13.15
C LEU A 48 2.87 0.21 -14.56
N ASN A 49 2.81 1.54 -14.62
CA ASN A 49 2.78 2.26 -15.89
C ASN A 49 3.94 3.26 -15.91
N PHE A 50 4.84 3.10 -16.86
CA PHE A 50 6.02 3.94 -17.06
C PHE A 50 5.87 4.91 -18.24
N SER A 51 4.62 5.15 -18.68
CA SER A 51 4.34 6.19 -19.67
C SER A 51 4.73 7.56 -19.13
N LEU A 52 5.30 8.40 -19.98
CA LEU A 52 5.76 9.73 -19.57
C LEU A 52 4.59 10.71 -19.49
N VAL A 53 4.12 11.17 -20.63
CA VAL A 53 3.04 12.16 -20.76
C VAL A 53 2.13 11.78 -21.91
N ASP A 54 0.98 12.45 -22.01
CA ASP A 54 0.09 12.31 -23.16
C ASP A 54 0.83 12.72 -24.46
N PRO A 55 0.76 11.92 -25.55
CA PRO A 55 -0.12 10.75 -25.76
C PRO A 55 0.49 9.39 -25.40
N ASP A 56 1.65 9.31 -24.77
CA ASP A 56 2.34 8.05 -24.48
C ASP A 56 1.48 7.09 -23.62
N ASN A 57 0.68 7.66 -22.71
CA ASN A 57 -0.24 6.92 -21.84
C ASN A 57 -1.48 6.34 -22.56
N ARG A 58 -1.63 6.57 -23.88
CA ARG A 58 -2.73 6.04 -24.69
C ARG A 58 -2.38 4.72 -25.37
N ARG A 59 -1.22 4.13 -25.07
CA ARG A 59 -0.87 2.80 -25.58
C ARG A 59 -1.87 1.78 -25.04
N GLU A 60 -2.14 0.76 -25.88
CA GLU A 60 -2.99 -0.34 -25.48
C GLU A 60 -2.36 -1.12 -24.32
N PRO A 61 -3.05 -1.30 -23.19
CA PRO A 61 -2.56 -2.11 -22.07
C PRO A 61 -2.48 -3.58 -22.47
N ASP A 62 -1.53 -4.31 -21.86
CA ASP A 62 -1.47 -5.76 -21.98
C ASP A 62 -2.55 -6.41 -21.09
N PHE A 63 -3.80 -6.38 -21.56
CA PHE A 63 -4.93 -6.97 -20.85
C PHE A 63 -4.76 -8.48 -20.57
N PRO A 64 -4.21 -9.30 -21.48
CA PRO A 64 -3.89 -10.70 -21.17
C PRO A 64 -2.99 -10.86 -19.95
N ALA A 65 -1.90 -10.09 -19.85
CA ALA A 65 -1.02 -10.12 -18.68
C ALA A 65 -1.73 -9.65 -17.41
N LEU A 66 -2.52 -8.56 -17.48
CA LEU A 66 -3.30 -8.06 -16.33
C LEU A 66 -4.31 -9.10 -15.84
N VAL A 67 -5.01 -9.79 -16.73
CA VAL A 67 -5.97 -10.85 -16.38
C VAL A 67 -5.24 -12.04 -15.75
N HIS A 68 -4.09 -12.43 -16.29
CA HIS A 68 -3.28 -13.51 -15.72
C HIS A 68 -2.84 -13.17 -14.29
N HIS A 69 -2.24 -12.01 -14.07
CA HIS A 69 -1.82 -11.56 -12.74
C HIS A 69 -3.00 -11.53 -11.76
N LEU A 70 -4.15 -10.98 -12.18
CA LEU A 70 -5.34 -10.90 -11.33
C LEU A 70 -5.87 -12.28 -10.93
N SER A 71 -5.78 -13.28 -11.81
CA SER A 71 -6.27 -14.65 -11.57
C SER A 71 -5.34 -15.48 -10.68
N THR A 72 -4.04 -15.14 -10.65
CA THR A 72 -2.99 -15.87 -9.92
C THR A 72 -2.52 -15.19 -8.64
N ALA A 73 -2.96 -13.94 -8.41
CA ALA A 73 -2.52 -13.15 -7.27
C ALA A 73 -3.11 -13.65 -5.95
N ASP A 74 -2.23 -13.81 -4.97
CA ASP A 74 -2.53 -14.11 -3.57
C ASP A 74 -1.68 -13.22 -2.64
N ALA A 75 -1.86 -13.33 -1.33
CA ALA A 75 -1.08 -12.55 -0.35
C ALA A 75 0.43 -12.79 -0.46
N GLY A 76 0.88 -13.90 -1.02
CA GLY A 76 2.29 -14.21 -1.23
C GLY A 76 2.99 -13.30 -2.26
N VAL A 77 2.24 -12.45 -3.00
CA VAL A 77 2.84 -11.50 -3.96
C VAL A 77 3.85 -10.54 -3.28
N PHE A 78 3.63 -10.21 -2.01
CA PHE A 78 4.53 -9.30 -1.27
C PHE A 78 5.91 -9.91 -1.00
N ALA A 79 6.00 -11.23 -0.84
CA ALA A 79 7.24 -11.94 -0.58
C ALA A 79 8.06 -12.26 -1.84
N ARG A 80 7.48 -12.05 -3.03
CA ARG A 80 8.09 -12.38 -4.32
C ARG A 80 8.66 -11.13 -5.00
N PRO A 81 9.99 -10.97 -5.10
CA PRO A 81 10.61 -9.75 -5.68
C PRO A 81 10.19 -9.47 -7.13
N GLU A 82 9.92 -10.50 -7.92
CA GLU A 82 9.43 -10.37 -9.29
C GLU A 82 8.07 -9.69 -9.34
N CYS A 83 7.16 -9.98 -8.40
CA CYS A 83 5.82 -9.38 -8.33
C CYS A 83 5.83 -7.87 -8.05
N TRP A 84 6.90 -7.37 -7.43
CA TRP A 84 7.10 -5.93 -7.27
C TRP A 84 7.50 -5.28 -8.59
N ARG A 85 8.33 -5.96 -9.39
CA ARG A 85 8.86 -5.44 -10.66
C ARG A 85 7.87 -5.49 -11.80
N ASP A 86 7.04 -6.53 -11.85
CA ASP A 86 6.01 -6.70 -12.90
C ASP A 86 4.69 -5.97 -12.56
N GLY A 87 4.55 -5.44 -11.34
CA GLY A 87 3.37 -4.71 -10.88
C GLY A 87 2.24 -5.57 -10.32
N SER A 88 2.44 -6.89 -10.18
CA SER A 88 1.43 -7.80 -9.61
C SER A 88 1.04 -7.41 -8.18
N VAL A 89 2.01 -6.93 -7.37
CA VAL A 89 1.73 -6.40 -6.02
C VAL A 89 0.76 -5.24 -6.08
N LYS A 90 0.99 -4.27 -6.97
CA LYS A 90 0.11 -3.11 -7.11
C LYS A 90 -1.28 -3.52 -7.58
N GLN A 91 -1.37 -4.45 -8.52
CA GLN A 91 -2.65 -4.95 -9.01
C GLN A 91 -3.41 -5.71 -7.92
N TYR A 92 -2.73 -6.53 -7.12
CA TYR A 92 -3.33 -7.21 -5.98
C TYR A 92 -3.92 -6.23 -4.97
N VAL A 93 -3.15 -5.21 -4.57
CA VAL A 93 -3.61 -4.13 -3.67
C VAL A 93 -4.82 -3.41 -4.25
N THR A 94 -4.74 -3.02 -5.52
CA THR A 94 -5.83 -2.34 -6.23
C THR A 94 -7.10 -3.18 -6.25
N ALA A 95 -7.01 -4.45 -6.64
CA ALA A 95 -8.14 -5.35 -6.72
C ALA A 95 -8.77 -5.62 -5.33
N THR A 96 -7.94 -5.82 -4.30
CA THR A 96 -8.39 -6.04 -2.93
C THR A 96 -9.21 -4.85 -2.43
N LEU A 97 -8.70 -3.65 -2.58
CA LEU A 97 -9.38 -2.45 -2.09
C LEU A 97 -10.61 -2.08 -2.93
N LEU A 98 -10.58 -2.28 -4.25
CA LEU A 98 -11.77 -2.06 -5.09
C LEU A 98 -12.90 -3.03 -4.78
N ARG A 99 -12.59 -4.31 -4.50
CA ARG A 99 -13.59 -5.31 -4.09
C ARG A 99 -14.20 -5.00 -2.72
N LEU A 100 -13.45 -4.35 -1.85
CA LEU A 100 -13.93 -3.95 -0.52
C LEU A 100 -14.98 -2.84 -0.60
N ARG A 101 -14.79 -1.84 -1.46
CA ARG A 101 -15.61 -0.62 -1.50
C ARG A 101 -17.13 -0.86 -1.63
N PRO A 102 -17.64 -1.76 -2.47
CA PRO A 102 -19.07 -2.03 -2.55
C PRO A 102 -19.66 -2.64 -1.27
N HIS A 103 -18.88 -3.48 -0.58
CA HIS A 103 -19.33 -4.14 0.66
C HIS A 103 -19.40 -3.17 1.83
N TYR A 104 -18.56 -2.14 1.85
CA TYR A 104 -18.48 -1.11 2.89
C TYR A 104 -18.81 0.28 2.33
N ALA A 105 -19.81 0.34 1.46
CA ALA A 105 -20.15 1.57 0.74
C ALA A 105 -20.44 2.75 1.68
N ALA A 106 -21.12 2.53 2.81
CA ALA A 106 -21.40 3.57 3.80
C ALA A 106 -20.12 4.12 4.42
N LEU A 107 -19.16 3.26 4.77
CA LEU A 107 -17.86 3.65 5.31
C LEU A 107 -17.06 4.49 4.30
N PHE A 108 -17.04 4.11 3.03
CA PHE A 108 -16.28 4.83 2.00
C PHE A 108 -16.94 6.14 1.58
N HIS A 109 -18.29 6.23 1.57
CA HIS A 109 -19.02 7.44 1.13
C HIS A 109 -19.19 8.45 2.26
N TYR A 110 -19.50 7.98 3.48
CA TYR A 110 -19.95 8.82 4.58
C TYR A 110 -19.08 8.69 5.84
N GLY A 111 -18.08 7.79 5.84
CA GLY A 111 -17.21 7.59 6.99
C GLY A 111 -16.35 8.81 7.28
N ASP A 112 -16.19 9.12 8.56
CA ASP A 112 -15.33 10.18 9.03
C ASP A 112 -13.85 9.86 8.71
N TRP A 113 -13.06 10.91 8.54
CA TRP A 113 -11.62 10.85 8.42
C TRP A 113 -10.97 11.22 9.74
N LEU A 114 -10.22 10.30 10.32
CA LEU A 114 -9.55 10.48 11.60
C LEU A 114 -8.04 10.26 11.44
N PRO A 115 -7.19 11.29 11.46
CA PRO A 115 -5.75 11.13 11.53
C PRO A 115 -5.34 10.43 12.83
N LEU A 116 -4.44 9.45 12.75
CA LEU A 116 -3.93 8.75 13.92
C LEU A 116 -2.50 9.21 14.23
N LYS A 117 -2.20 9.34 15.51
CA LYS A 117 -0.88 9.77 15.99
C LYS A 117 0.12 8.62 15.87
N VAL A 118 1.27 8.89 15.29
CA VAL A 118 2.41 7.99 15.24
C VAL A 118 3.49 8.51 16.17
N SER A 119 4.19 7.63 16.86
CA SER A 119 5.30 7.93 17.77
C SER A 119 6.46 7.00 17.49
N GLY A 120 7.67 7.42 17.86
CA GLY A 120 8.91 6.64 17.67
C GLY A 120 9.80 7.19 16.57
N GLU A 121 10.89 6.48 16.31
CA GLU A 121 11.99 6.95 15.45
C GLU A 121 11.58 7.19 14.00
N ARG A 122 10.59 6.43 13.50
CA ARG A 122 10.10 6.50 12.12
C ARG A 122 8.71 7.11 12.00
N ALA A 123 8.28 7.87 13.00
CA ALA A 123 6.96 8.49 12.99
C ALA A 123 6.71 9.34 11.74
N GLU A 124 7.72 10.09 11.27
CA GLU A 124 7.62 10.90 10.05
C GLU A 124 7.57 10.09 8.75
N ASN A 125 7.94 8.81 8.82
CA ASN A 125 7.94 7.93 7.67
C ASN A 125 6.59 7.24 7.41
N LEU A 126 5.54 7.57 8.18
CA LEU A 126 4.20 7.01 8.02
C LEU A 126 3.14 8.08 7.82
N ILE A 127 2.14 7.74 7.02
CA ILE A 127 0.83 8.39 6.99
C ILE A 127 -0.15 7.39 7.56
N VAL A 128 -0.84 7.77 8.66
CA VAL A 128 -1.80 6.89 9.32
C VAL A 128 -3.11 7.61 9.58
N TYR A 129 -4.20 6.96 9.24
CA TYR A 129 -5.55 7.45 9.47
C TYR A 129 -6.55 6.31 9.60
N ALA A 130 -7.71 6.62 10.16
CA ALA A 130 -8.87 5.76 10.12
C ALA A 130 -10.01 6.38 9.30
N ARG A 131 -10.80 5.53 8.65
CA ARG A 131 -12.17 5.82 8.21
C ARG A 131 -13.10 5.15 9.20
N VAL A 132 -14.10 5.86 9.68
CA VAL A 132 -15.01 5.35 10.71
C VAL A 132 -16.45 5.65 10.32
N LYS A 133 -17.31 4.64 10.39
CA LYS A 133 -18.76 4.78 10.20
C LYS A 133 -19.48 3.78 11.08
N ASP A 134 -20.23 4.28 12.04
CA ASP A 134 -20.93 3.44 13.03
C ASP A 134 -19.97 2.45 13.72
N GLU A 135 -20.18 1.14 13.62
CA GLU A 135 -19.27 0.12 14.18
C GLU A 135 -18.14 -0.28 13.23
N GLU A 136 -18.21 0.16 11.97
CA GLU A 136 -17.20 -0.15 10.96
C GLU A 136 -16.02 0.83 11.04
N ALA A 137 -14.80 0.30 10.98
CA ALA A 137 -13.61 1.13 10.87
C ALA A 137 -12.58 0.47 9.94
N LEU A 138 -11.90 1.33 9.17
CA LEU A 138 -10.78 0.97 8.32
C LEU A 138 -9.58 1.80 8.78
N ILE A 139 -8.55 1.14 9.32
CA ILE A 139 -7.29 1.80 9.71
C ILE A 139 -6.28 1.57 8.59
N VAL A 140 -5.69 2.65 8.12
CA VAL A 140 -4.72 2.66 7.02
C VAL A 140 -3.41 3.22 7.52
N ALA A 141 -2.33 2.47 7.31
CA ALA A 141 -0.97 2.96 7.50
C ALA A 141 -0.16 2.70 6.23
N VAL A 142 0.46 3.74 5.69
CA VAL A 142 1.29 3.66 4.49
C VAL A 142 2.61 4.41 4.69
N PRO A 143 3.71 3.87 4.18
CA PRO A 143 5.01 4.52 4.28
C PRO A 143 5.11 5.76 3.38
N ARG A 144 5.89 6.73 3.85
CA ARG A 144 6.29 7.94 3.10
C ARG A 144 7.77 8.24 3.34
N LEU A 145 8.38 9.09 2.51
CA LEU A 145 9.79 9.44 2.62
C LEU A 145 10.68 8.20 2.71
N VAL A 146 10.40 7.24 1.84
CA VAL A 146 10.84 5.85 1.98
C VAL A 146 12.28 5.58 1.53
N PHE A 147 13.01 6.55 0.98
CA PHE A 147 14.34 6.34 0.43
C PHE A 147 15.29 5.76 1.49
N ASP A 148 15.39 6.41 2.64
CA ASP A 148 16.25 5.94 3.74
C ASP A 148 15.71 4.68 4.42
N VAL A 149 14.40 4.48 4.35
CA VAL A 149 13.72 3.32 4.95
C VAL A 149 13.96 2.05 4.15
N THR A 150 14.07 2.14 2.82
CA THR A 150 14.30 0.98 1.95
C THR A 150 15.76 0.51 1.93
N THR A 151 16.68 1.27 2.50
CA THR A 151 18.12 0.97 2.52
C THR A 151 18.58 0.32 3.83
N HIS A 152 17.76 0.28 4.87
CA HIS A 152 18.11 -0.25 6.20
C HIS A 152 17.17 -1.35 6.66
N GLU A 153 17.72 -2.47 7.19
CA GLU A 153 16.94 -3.65 7.61
C GLU A 153 16.12 -3.47 8.92
N ALA A 154 16.54 -2.60 9.83
CA ALA A 154 15.84 -2.36 11.10
C ALA A 154 14.80 -1.24 10.96
N LEU A 155 13.76 -1.49 10.16
CA LEU A 155 12.98 -0.43 9.55
C LEU A 155 12.03 0.31 10.49
N TRP A 156 11.40 -0.36 11.44
CA TRP A 156 10.26 0.21 12.18
C TRP A 156 10.40 0.08 13.70
N ALA A 157 11.60 -0.25 14.17
CA ALA A 157 11.87 -0.40 15.61
C ALA A 157 11.36 0.81 16.39
N ASN A 158 10.66 0.56 17.48
CA ASN A 158 10.10 1.57 18.39
C ASN A 158 9.10 2.54 17.73
N THR A 159 8.49 2.17 16.60
CA THR A 159 7.45 2.99 15.96
C THR A 159 6.08 2.41 16.25
N THR A 160 5.22 3.22 16.84
CA THR A 160 3.88 2.82 17.29
C THR A 160 2.80 3.79 16.79
N ILE A 161 1.62 3.26 16.57
CA ILE A 161 0.41 4.00 16.23
C ILE A 161 -0.49 4.04 17.47
N ALA A 162 -0.89 5.22 17.90
CA ALA A 162 -1.87 5.36 18.97
C ALA A 162 -3.28 5.04 18.43
N ILE A 163 -3.96 4.10 19.06
CA ILE A 163 -5.32 3.69 18.71
C ILE A 163 -6.29 4.36 19.68
N PRO A 164 -7.17 5.24 19.23
CA PRO A 164 -8.18 5.87 20.08
C PRO A 164 -9.12 4.84 20.73
N ASP A 165 -9.65 5.14 21.91
CA ASP A 165 -10.54 4.26 22.68
C ASP A 165 -11.74 3.76 21.85
N ALA A 166 -12.29 4.60 20.98
CA ALA A 166 -13.39 4.23 20.09
C ALA A 166 -13.04 3.13 19.09
N LEU A 167 -11.75 2.91 18.83
CA LEU A 167 -11.23 1.91 17.91
C LEU A 167 -10.53 0.75 18.64
N ALA A 168 -10.12 0.95 19.88
CA ALA A 168 -9.47 -0.07 20.71
C ALA A 168 -10.47 -1.15 21.17
N GLY A 169 -9.95 -2.33 21.52
CA GLY A 169 -10.74 -3.47 21.97
C GLY A 169 -11.50 -4.21 20.86
N LYS A 170 -11.56 -3.68 19.64
CA LYS A 170 -12.20 -4.30 18.50
C LYS A 170 -11.26 -5.25 17.77
N ARG A 171 -11.82 -6.26 17.10
CA ARG A 171 -11.08 -7.16 16.23
C ARG A 171 -10.93 -6.57 14.84
N TYR A 172 -9.73 -6.63 14.30
CA TYR A 172 -9.40 -6.16 12.94
C TYR A 172 -8.75 -7.28 12.15
N ARG A 173 -9.02 -7.30 10.85
CA ARG A 173 -8.35 -8.15 9.88
C ARG A 173 -7.50 -7.31 8.95
N ASP A 174 -6.24 -7.67 8.79
CA ASP A 174 -5.38 -7.11 7.76
C ASP A 174 -5.81 -7.64 6.38
N LEU A 175 -6.09 -6.74 5.46
CA LEU A 175 -6.62 -7.09 4.15
C LEU A 175 -5.59 -7.71 3.21
N PHE A 176 -4.30 -7.52 3.50
CA PHE A 176 -3.21 -8.01 2.66
C PHE A 176 -2.63 -9.33 3.18
N THR A 177 -2.50 -9.49 4.48
CA THR A 177 -2.01 -10.75 5.07
C THR A 177 -3.14 -11.71 5.44
N GLY A 178 -4.34 -11.19 5.66
CA GLY A 178 -5.49 -11.96 6.16
C GLY A 178 -5.47 -12.23 7.65
N GLU A 179 -4.43 -11.80 8.37
CA GLU A 179 -4.31 -11.97 9.81
C GLU A 179 -5.34 -11.14 10.58
N SER A 180 -5.83 -11.69 11.68
CA SER A 180 -6.77 -11.00 12.56
C SER A 180 -6.16 -10.80 13.94
N ARG A 181 -6.35 -9.59 14.49
CA ARG A 181 -5.88 -9.21 15.82
C ARG A 181 -6.87 -8.28 16.52
N VAL A 182 -6.87 -8.30 17.85
CA VAL A 182 -7.57 -7.29 18.65
C VAL A 182 -6.61 -6.14 18.88
N LEU A 183 -6.98 -4.92 18.48
CA LEU A 183 -6.15 -3.76 18.70
C LEU A 183 -6.32 -3.27 20.14
N GLN A 184 -5.20 -2.96 20.79
CA GLN A 184 -5.14 -2.28 22.07
C GLN A 184 -4.95 -0.77 21.87
N GLU A 185 -4.62 -0.02 22.89
CA GLU A 185 -4.37 1.43 22.83
C GLU A 185 -3.20 1.81 21.90
N THR A 186 -2.32 0.85 21.61
CA THR A 186 -1.17 1.02 20.71
C THR A 186 -1.04 -0.15 19.74
N LEU A 187 -0.58 0.14 18.54
CA LEU A 187 -0.24 -0.84 17.51
C LEU A 187 1.21 -0.65 17.09
N ASP A 188 2.02 -1.69 17.29
CA ASP A 188 3.39 -1.72 16.80
C ASP A 188 3.42 -1.84 15.28
N VAL A 189 4.28 -1.06 14.64
CA VAL A 189 4.46 -1.10 13.20
C VAL A 189 5.42 -2.23 12.84
N THR A 190 4.99 -3.12 11.95
CA THR A 190 5.78 -4.26 11.48
C THR A 190 6.17 -4.10 10.03
N SER A 191 7.21 -4.83 9.61
CA SER A 191 7.79 -4.71 8.26
C SER A 191 7.30 -5.76 7.26
N GLU A 192 6.38 -6.65 7.63
CA GLU A 192 6.01 -7.83 6.83
C GLU A 192 5.49 -7.52 5.42
N THR A 193 4.76 -6.41 5.30
CA THR A 193 4.26 -5.94 3.99
C THR A 193 4.91 -4.61 3.56
N GLY A 194 6.14 -4.34 4.00
CA GLY A 194 6.78 -3.04 3.76
C GLY A 194 6.09 -1.89 4.51
N CYS A 195 5.44 -2.19 5.64
CA CYS A 195 4.59 -1.28 6.43
C CYS A 195 3.32 -0.78 5.74
N LEU A 196 2.89 -1.48 4.73
CA LEU A 196 1.60 -1.24 4.12
C LEU A 196 0.55 -2.05 4.89
N MET A 197 -0.26 -1.37 5.69
CA MET A 197 -1.33 -2.01 6.47
C MET A 197 -2.69 -1.39 6.12
N VAL A 198 -3.68 -2.24 5.93
CA VAL A 198 -5.09 -1.83 5.85
C VAL A 198 -5.89 -2.79 6.72
N LEU A 199 -6.24 -2.32 7.92
CA LEU A 199 -6.94 -3.09 8.94
C LEU A 199 -8.43 -2.73 8.92
N LEU A 200 -9.28 -3.71 8.70
CA LEU A 200 -10.73 -3.56 8.71
C LEU A 200 -11.32 -4.24 9.94
N THR A 201 -12.29 -3.59 10.60
CA THR A 201 -13.08 -4.22 11.68
C THR A 201 -13.73 -5.49 11.16
N CYS A 202 -13.66 -6.56 11.95
CA CYS A 202 -14.35 -7.82 11.70
C CYS A 202 -15.01 -8.32 12.98
N GLU A 203 -16.08 -9.11 12.82
CA GLU A 203 -16.82 -9.74 13.91
C GLU A 203 -15.96 -10.73 14.74
#